data_90fced368264fbe9d72b44457f06926a
#
_entry.id   90fced368264fbe9d72b44457f06926a
#
_cell.length_a   1.000
_cell.length_b   1.000
_cell.length_c   1.000
_cell.angle_alpha   90.00
_cell.angle_beta   90.00
_cell.angle_gamma   90.00
#
_symmetry.space_group_name_H-M   'P 1'
#
loop_
_entity.id
_entity.type
_entity.pdbx_description
1 polymer ?
#
loop_
_entity_poly.entity_id
_entity_poly.type
_entity_poly.pdbx_seq_one_letter_code
_entity_poly.pdbx_strand_id
1 'polypeptide(L)'
;MKTMKGPGLFLAQFAQDTAPHNTLEGIARWAKDYGYKGIQIPSWDRRFFDLDKAADSATYCDEVKGKLSDIGIAITELSTHFQGQMVSVHPAYDAMFDGQAPEHVRGDPEKRRLWAADQVTKAAQVSKRLGLTEHVTFSGSLAWPYFYPYPQRPAGLIEECFAEQARRWTPILNAFDAAGVDLCYEIHPSEDMFDGDSFEMFLAAVGNHPRCNINYDASHYIKQGMDYLGFIDVYHERIKMFHVKDAEFNPTARQGVYGGYKGWLERAGRDRSLGWGQVDFKGVFSRLAAHDFAGWAVYEWECCLEHPEVAARNGAKFIADHIIEVTDRVFDDFAATKADAAANRVMLGIKD
;
A
#
# COMPACT_ATOMS: atom_id res chain seq x y z
N MET A 1 -20.52 11.61 -1.13
CA MET A 1 -19.48 10.67 -1.60
C MET A 1 -18.40 11.39 -2.39
N LYS A 2 -17.17 10.88 -2.41
CA LYS A 2 -16.06 11.46 -3.19
C LYS A 2 -15.54 10.42 -4.18
N THR A 3 -15.29 10.84 -5.41
CA THR A 3 -14.72 9.95 -6.44
C THR A 3 -13.24 9.67 -6.13
N MET A 4 -12.86 8.42 -6.23
CA MET A 4 -11.47 7.94 -6.13
C MET A 4 -10.59 8.64 -7.17
N LYS A 5 -9.35 8.99 -6.80
CA LYS A 5 -8.38 9.59 -7.71
C LYS A 5 -7.66 8.48 -8.52
N GLY A 6 -7.20 8.82 -9.70
CA GLY A 6 -6.39 7.90 -10.52
C GLY A 6 -6.56 8.14 -12.02
N PRO A 7 -5.85 7.34 -12.81
CA PRO A 7 -4.87 6.32 -12.40
C PRO A 7 -3.56 6.89 -11.87
N GLY A 8 -3.00 6.25 -10.85
CA GLY A 8 -1.63 6.45 -10.38
C GLY A 8 -0.71 5.31 -10.81
N LEU A 9 0.61 5.52 -10.79
CA LEU A 9 1.62 4.52 -11.12
C LEU A 9 2.72 4.49 -10.07
N PHE A 10 3.02 3.32 -9.51
CA PHE A 10 4.21 3.13 -8.68
C PHE A 10 5.44 2.97 -9.57
N LEU A 11 6.44 3.83 -9.37
CA LEU A 11 7.59 3.91 -10.26
C LEU A 11 8.64 2.82 -10.04
N ALA A 12 8.66 2.18 -8.85
CA ALA A 12 9.75 1.28 -8.46
C ALA A 12 10.01 0.16 -9.47
N GLN A 13 8.95 -0.48 -9.97
CA GLN A 13 9.05 -1.64 -10.87
C GLN A 13 9.45 -1.26 -12.29
N PHE A 14 9.39 0.04 -12.63
CA PHE A 14 9.75 0.55 -13.96
C PHE A 14 11.09 1.26 -13.99
N ALA A 15 11.77 1.40 -12.85
CA ALA A 15 13.08 2.02 -12.74
C ALA A 15 14.16 1.25 -13.51
N GLN A 16 14.91 1.94 -14.36
CA GLN A 16 16.02 1.37 -15.15
C GLN A 16 17.19 2.36 -15.19
N ASP A 17 18.34 1.93 -15.68
CA ASP A 17 19.51 2.80 -15.77
C ASP A 17 19.56 3.62 -17.08
N THR A 18 18.57 3.45 -17.94
CA THR A 18 18.46 4.13 -19.23
C THR A 18 17.23 5.02 -19.31
N ALA A 19 17.33 6.10 -20.09
CA ALA A 19 16.19 6.98 -20.36
C ALA A 19 15.03 6.23 -21.06
N PRO A 20 13.78 6.58 -20.75
CA PRO A 20 13.34 7.65 -19.86
C PRO A 20 13.27 7.27 -18.38
N HIS A 21 13.60 6.03 -18.02
CA HIS A 21 13.33 5.39 -16.72
C HIS A 21 14.42 5.65 -15.65
N ASN A 22 15.41 6.47 -15.94
CA ASN A 22 16.57 6.75 -15.07
C ASN A 22 16.52 8.13 -14.40
N THR A 23 15.48 8.91 -14.61
CA THR A 23 15.28 10.22 -13.97
C THR A 23 13.80 10.40 -13.64
N LEU A 24 13.50 11.17 -12.59
CA LEU A 24 12.13 11.46 -12.19
C LEU A 24 11.32 12.11 -13.31
N GLU A 25 11.88 13.14 -13.95
CA GLU A 25 11.20 13.86 -15.03
C GLU A 25 10.98 12.99 -16.28
N GLY A 26 11.94 12.12 -16.59
CA GLY A 26 11.84 11.19 -17.72
C GLY A 26 10.70 10.20 -17.54
N ILE A 27 10.72 9.48 -16.41
CA ILE A 27 9.70 8.46 -16.11
C ILE A 27 8.31 9.06 -15.85
N ALA A 28 8.25 10.28 -15.29
CA ALA A 28 7.00 11.01 -15.09
C ALA A 28 6.33 11.40 -16.41
N ARG A 29 7.11 11.86 -17.41
CA ARG A 29 6.59 12.14 -18.77
C ARG A 29 6.09 10.86 -19.43
N TRP A 30 6.89 9.79 -19.36
CA TRP A 30 6.51 8.47 -19.88
C TRP A 30 5.21 7.96 -19.25
N ALA A 31 5.05 8.05 -17.92
CA ALA A 31 3.82 7.67 -17.24
C ALA A 31 2.63 8.53 -17.72
N LYS A 32 2.83 9.86 -17.82
CA LYS A 32 1.80 10.77 -18.32
C LYS A 32 1.35 10.45 -19.75
N ASP A 33 2.29 10.12 -20.63
CA ASP A 33 1.99 9.78 -22.03
C ASP A 33 1.10 8.52 -22.14
N TYR A 34 1.15 7.63 -21.15
CA TYR A 34 0.25 6.49 -21.02
C TYR A 34 -1.08 6.79 -20.32
N GLY A 35 -1.27 8.03 -19.86
CA GLY A 35 -2.53 8.49 -19.28
C GLY A 35 -2.59 8.45 -17.75
N TYR A 36 -1.48 8.18 -17.06
CA TYR A 36 -1.42 8.30 -15.61
C TYR A 36 -1.55 9.77 -15.19
N LYS A 37 -2.27 9.99 -14.10
CA LYS A 37 -2.52 11.32 -13.51
C LYS A 37 -1.64 11.58 -12.29
N GLY A 38 -1.08 10.52 -11.71
CA GLY A 38 -0.22 10.60 -10.53
C GLY A 38 0.85 9.52 -10.53
N ILE A 39 1.89 9.73 -9.73
CA ILE A 39 3.00 8.80 -9.55
C ILE A 39 3.31 8.62 -8.06
N GLN A 40 3.51 7.37 -7.64
CA GLN A 40 4.07 7.01 -6.36
C GLN A 40 5.59 6.93 -6.49
N ILE A 41 6.31 7.65 -5.64
CA ILE A 41 7.77 7.79 -5.75
C ILE A 41 8.47 6.91 -4.71
N PRO A 42 9.32 5.96 -5.15
CA PRO A 42 10.16 5.18 -4.23
C PRO A 42 11.26 6.06 -3.64
N SER A 43 11.18 6.35 -2.34
CA SER A 43 12.11 7.27 -1.67
C SER A 43 13.52 6.70 -1.43
N TRP A 44 13.73 5.43 -1.69
CA TRP A 44 15.04 4.77 -1.62
C TRP A 44 15.86 4.89 -2.91
N ASP A 45 15.22 5.27 -4.03
CA ASP A 45 15.88 5.39 -5.32
C ASP A 45 16.28 6.84 -5.59
N ARG A 46 17.55 7.15 -5.35
CA ARG A 46 18.09 8.51 -5.52
C ARG A 46 18.07 9.03 -6.95
N ARG A 47 17.83 8.18 -7.95
CA ARG A 47 17.59 8.63 -9.34
C ARG A 47 16.32 9.46 -9.43
N PHE A 48 15.34 9.17 -8.58
CA PHE A 48 14.04 9.82 -8.56
C PHE A 48 13.90 10.83 -7.42
N PHE A 49 14.37 10.49 -6.22
CA PHE A 49 14.14 11.31 -5.05
C PHE A 49 15.24 11.12 -3.99
N ASP A 50 15.79 12.21 -3.51
CA ASP A 50 16.75 12.20 -2.40
C ASP A 50 16.03 12.57 -1.10
N LEU A 51 15.66 11.56 -0.31
CA LEU A 51 14.91 11.74 0.93
C LEU A 51 15.68 12.55 1.97
N ASP A 52 17.00 12.35 2.09
CA ASP A 52 17.83 13.11 3.03
C ASP A 52 17.85 14.59 2.66
N LYS A 53 18.08 14.90 1.39
CA LYS A 53 18.02 16.27 0.88
C LYS A 53 16.65 16.90 1.07
N ALA A 54 15.57 16.14 0.85
CA ALA A 54 14.20 16.60 1.04
C ALA A 54 13.88 16.89 2.53
N ALA A 55 14.44 16.10 3.44
CA ALA A 55 14.32 16.32 4.87
C ALA A 55 15.02 17.61 5.32
N ASP A 56 16.15 17.94 4.70
CA ASP A 56 16.93 19.15 5.03
C ASP A 56 16.45 20.41 4.30
N SER A 57 15.79 20.29 3.14
CA SER A 57 15.48 21.41 2.25
C SER A 57 14.03 21.42 1.78
N ALA A 58 13.25 22.40 2.25
CA ALA A 58 11.92 22.67 1.72
C ALA A 58 11.98 23.10 0.24
N THR A 59 13.01 23.88 -0.15
CA THR A 59 13.22 24.31 -1.53
C THR A 59 13.35 23.14 -2.49
N TYR A 60 14.07 22.07 -2.09
CA TYR A 60 14.14 20.85 -2.91
C TYR A 60 12.76 20.21 -3.10
N CYS A 61 11.93 20.14 -2.07
CA CYS A 61 10.56 19.65 -2.20
C CYS A 61 9.73 20.51 -3.16
N ASP A 62 9.88 21.83 -3.10
CA ASP A 62 9.17 22.78 -3.98
C ASP A 62 9.65 22.65 -5.43
N GLU A 63 10.96 22.45 -5.66
CA GLU A 63 11.52 22.16 -6.99
C GLU A 63 10.97 20.88 -7.58
N VAL A 64 10.88 19.79 -6.78
CA VAL A 64 10.30 18.53 -7.23
C VAL A 64 8.82 18.69 -7.59
N LYS A 65 8.03 19.36 -6.74
CA LYS A 65 6.62 19.67 -7.03
C LYS A 65 6.48 20.50 -8.31
N GLY A 66 7.31 21.53 -8.47
CA GLY A 66 7.29 22.40 -9.65
C GLY A 66 7.52 21.61 -10.94
N LYS A 67 8.57 20.81 -10.97
CA LYS A 67 8.90 19.97 -12.14
C LYS A 67 7.77 19.02 -12.53
N LEU A 68 7.15 18.36 -11.55
CA LEU A 68 6.03 17.44 -11.80
C LEU A 68 4.76 18.18 -12.19
N SER A 69 4.51 19.36 -11.61
CA SER A 69 3.40 20.24 -12.00
C SER A 69 3.56 20.72 -13.45
N ASP A 70 4.77 21.08 -13.89
CA ASP A 70 5.05 21.51 -15.26
C ASP A 70 4.82 20.35 -16.27
N ILE A 71 5.07 19.11 -15.85
CA ILE A 71 4.71 17.92 -16.61
C ILE A 71 3.19 17.70 -16.58
N GLY A 72 2.49 18.18 -15.56
CA GLY A 72 1.07 18.00 -15.33
C GLY A 72 0.75 16.61 -14.79
N ILE A 73 1.57 16.09 -13.86
CA ILE A 73 1.37 14.84 -13.13
C ILE A 73 1.50 15.11 -11.64
N ALA A 74 0.63 14.50 -10.82
CA ALA A 74 0.66 14.67 -9.37
C ALA A 74 1.63 13.65 -8.71
N ILE A 75 2.07 13.95 -7.49
CA ILE A 75 2.61 12.93 -6.59
C ILE A 75 1.41 12.32 -5.87
N THR A 76 1.25 11.00 -5.96
CA THR A 76 0.20 10.29 -5.20
C THR A 76 0.59 10.19 -3.74
N GLU A 77 1.76 9.63 -3.47
CA GLU A 77 2.44 9.55 -2.18
C GLU A 77 3.93 9.21 -2.38
N LEU A 78 4.70 9.26 -1.29
CA LEU A 78 6.02 8.63 -1.23
C LEU A 78 5.89 7.22 -0.68
N SER A 79 6.85 6.38 -1.04
CA SER A 79 6.98 5.02 -0.55
C SER A 79 8.32 4.80 0.16
N THR A 80 8.26 4.19 1.34
CA THR A 80 9.43 3.68 2.08
C THR A 80 9.37 2.16 2.27
N HIS A 81 8.79 1.39 1.36
CA HIS A 81 8.71 -0.06 1.47
C HIS A 81 10.07 -0.69 1.80
N PHE A 82 11.10 -0.25 1.09
CA PHE A 82 12.43 -0.79 1.25
C PHE A 82 13.05 -0.49 2.63
N GLN A 83 12.89 0.73 3.12
CA GLN A 83 13.37 1.10 4.44
C GLN A 83 12.47 0.50 5.54
N GLY A 84 11.14 0.52 5.35
CA GLY A 84 10.18 0.02 6.32
C GLY A 84 10.40 -1.44 6.70
N GLN A 85 10.63 -2.31 5.72
CA GLN A 85 10.94 -3.72 6.00
C GLN A 85 12.24 -3.92 6.81
N MET A 86 13.16 -2.95 6.79
CA MET A 86 14.40 -3.01 7.57
C MET A 86 14.28 -2.44 9.00
N VAL A 87 13.14 -1.87 9.37
CA VAL A 87 12.85 -1.47 10.76
C VAL A 87 12.81 -2.71 11.67
N SER A 88 12.37 -3.84 11.12
CA SER A 88 12.31 -5.10 11.83
C SER A 88 12.75 -6.24 10.91
N VAL A 89 13.93 -6.80 11.17
CA VAL A 89 14.47 -7.92 10.40
C VAL A 89 14.78 -9.08 11.35
N HIS A 90 14.23 -10.26 11.05
CA HIS A 90 14.62 -11.47 11.76
C HIS A 90 16.07 -11.86 11.39
N PRO A 91 16.92 -12.30 12.36
CA PRO A 91 18.33 -12.60 12.09
C PRO A 91 18.60 -13.59 10.95
N ALA A 92 17.66 -14.49 10.66
CA ALA A 92 17.76 -15.42 9.53
C ALA A 92 17.81 -14.74 8.16
N TYR A 93 17.35 -13.48 8.07
CA TYR A 93 17.30 -12.69 6.83
C TYR A 93 18.33 -11.58 6.77
N ASP A 94 19.17 -11.41 7.80
CA ASP A 94 20.14 -10.30 7.87
C ASP A 94 21.04 -10.21 6.64
N ALA A 95 21.56 -11.33 6.16
CA ALA A 95 22.45 -11.33 4.99
C ALA A 95 21.75 -10.90 3.71
N MET A 96 20.44 -11.19 3.58
CA MET A 96 19.64 -10.80 2.42
C MET A 96 19.38 -9.28 2.43
N PHE A 97 19.03 -8.73 3.59
CA PHE A 97 18.79 -7.29 3.73
C PHE A 97 20.07 -6.46 3.70
N ASP A 98 21.21 -7.02 4.14
CA ASP A 98 22.50 -6.35 4.00
C ASP A 98 22.84 -6.05 2.53
N GLY A 99 22.53 -6.98 1.62
CA GLY A 99 22.73 -6.75 0.19
C GLY A 99 21.96 -5.56 -0.37
N GLN A 100 20.85 -5.21 0.25
CA GLN A 100 19.95 -4.12 -0.14
C GLN A 100 20.19 -2.81 0.61
N ALA A 101 20.86 -2.87 1.76
CA ALA A 101 21.12 -1.71 2.61
C ALA A 101 22.27 -0.84 2.05
N PRO A 102 22.30 0.47 2.37
CA PRO A 102 23.44 1.32 2.05
C PRO A 102 24.74 0.79 2.68
N GLU A 103 25.86 0.99 1.98
CA GLU A 103 27.15 0.44 2.36
C GLU A 103 27.56 0.76 3.82
N HIS A 104 27.28 1.97 4.29
CA HIS A 104 27.68 2.45 5.61
C HIS A 104 26.97 1.75 6.80
N VAL A 105 25.91 0.96 6.53
CA VAL A 105 25.17 0.20 7.56
C VAL A 105 25.22 -1.32 7.36
N ARG A 106 25.90 -1.78 6.32
CA ARG A 106 26.04 -3.23 6.03
C ARG A 106 26.86 -3.93 7.11
N GLY A 107 26.51 -5.18 7.38
CA GLY A 107 27.19 -6.01 8.36
C GLY A 107 26.88 -5.65 9.83
N ASP A 108 25.99 -4.67 10.06
CA ASP A 108 25.58 -4.25 11.40
C ASP A 108 24.04 -4.13 11.44
N PRO A 109 23.32 -5.18 11.86
CA PRO A 109 21.87 -5.19 11.89
C PRO A 109 21.24 -4.04 12.68
N GLU A 110 21.86 -3.63 13.78
CA GLU A 110 21.35 -2.54 14.61
C GLU A 110 21.53 -1.17 13.93
N LYS A 111 22.67 -0.91 13.31
CA LYS A 111 22.85 0.32 12.50
C LYS A 111 21.88 0.36 11.33
N ARG A 112 21.67 -0.77 10.65
CA ARG A 112 20.70 -0.88 9.56
C ARG A 112 19.29 -0.56 10.04
N ARG A 113 18.86 -1.12 11.17
CA ARG A 113 17.56 -0.84 11.79
C ARG A 113 17.40 0.64 12.14
N LEU A 114 18.41 1.24 12.79
CA LEU A 114 18.37 2.65 13.18
C LEU A 114 18.32 3.58 11.97
N TRP A 115 19.11 3.29 10.94
CA TRP A 115 19.04 4.00 9.66
C TRP A 115 17.65 3.89 9.02
N ALA A 116 17.07 2.70 8.96
CA ALA A 116 15.75 2.46 8.39
C ALA A 116 14.67 3.27 9.13
N ALA A 117 14.67 3.22 10.47
CA ALA A 117 13.75 3.99 11.30
C ALA A 117 13.90 5.51 11.10
N ASP A 118 15.13 6.01 10.98
CA ASP A 118 15.42 7.42 10.68
C ASP A 118 14.85 7.83 9.31
N GLN A 119 15.06 7.00 8.28
CA GLN A 119 14.54 7.27 6.93
C GLN A 119 13.01 7.32 6.89
N VAL A 120 12.33 6.37 7.51
CA VAL A 120 10.86 6.38 7.58
C VAL A 120 10.37 7.58 8.41
N THR A 121 11.05 7.93 9.49
CA THR A 121 10.71 9.11 10.30
C THR A 121 10.85 10.42 9.50
N LYS A 122 11.94 10.57 8.75
CA LYS A 122 12.14 11.73 7.85
C LYS A 122 11.03 11.84 6.81
N ALA A 123 10.57 10.71 6.29
CA ALA A 123 9.51 10.68 5.27
C ALA A 123 8.21 11.32 5.75
N ALA A 124 7.89 11.32 7.06
CA ALA A 124 6.73 12.00 7.61
C ALA A 124 6.74 13.51 7.31
N GLN A 125 7.83 14.18 7.67
CA GLN A 125 7.96 15.62 7.43
C GLN A 125 8.09 15.96 5.95
N VAL A 126 8.74 15.10 5.17
CA VAL A 126 8.90 15.27 3.73
C VAL A 126 7.56 15.14 3.02
N SER A 127 6.74 14.13 3.37
CA SER A 127 5.38 13.98 2.84
C SER A 127 4.54 15.23 3.11
N LYS A 128 4.59 15.77 4.34
CA LYS A 128 3.94 17.04 4.69
C LYS A 128 4.42 18.22 3.81
N ARG A 129 5.75 18.36 3.60
CA ARG A 129 6.32 19.43 2.74
C ARG A 129 5.88 19.32 1.29
N LEU A 130 5.70 18.10 0.81
CA LEU A 130 5.16 17.83 -0.53
C LEU A 130 3.65 18.05 -0.61
N GLY A 131 2.96 18.25 0.52
CA GLY A 131 1.51 18.43 0.57
C GLY A 131 0.74 17.11 0.50
N LEU A 132 1.39 16.01 0.85
CA LEU A 132 0.80 14.67 0.86
C LEU A 132 0.14 14.40 2.21
N THR A 133 -0.91 13.63 2.19
CA THR A 133 -1.69 13.22 3.37
C THR A 133 -1.48 11.75 3.72
N GLU A 134 -0.96 10.96 2.81
CA GLU A 134 -0.67 9.54 2.95
C GLU A 134 0.80 9.25 2.60
N HIS A 135 1.32 8.16 3.18
CA HIS A 135 2.64 7.60 2.93
C HIS A 135 2.56 6.07 3.03
N VAL A 136 3.19 5.34 2.14
CA VAL A 136 3.12 3.87 2.14
C VAL A 136 4.44 3.22 2.56
N THR A 137 4.35 2.06 3.25
CA THR A 137 5.51 1.34 3.76
C THR A 137 5.21 -0.14 4.03
N PHE A 138 6.27 -0.93 4.21
CA PHE A 138 6.20 -2.24 4.87
C PHE A 138 6.50 -2.12 6.37
N SER A 139 6.17 -3.17 7.14
CA SER A 139 6.36 -3.22 8.60
C SER A 139 7.67 -3.84 9.04
N GLY A 140 8.25 -4.66 8.19
CA GLY A 140 9.30 -5.59 8.59
C GLY A 140 8.75 -6.80 9.32
N SER A 141 9.63 -7.73 9.65
CA SER A 141 9.23 -9.00 10.23
C SER A 141 10.25 -9.56 11.23
N LEU A 142 9.75 -9.95 12.40
CA LEU A 142 10.46 -10.73 13.42
C LEU A 142 9.88 -12.13 13.55
N ALA A 143 8.58 -12.31 13.35
CA ALA A 143 7.85 -13.55 13.59
C ALA A 143 7.53 -14.35 12.33
N TRP A 144 7.71 -13.79 11.13
CA TRP A 144 7.40 -14.51 9.89
C TRP A 144 8.02 -15.91 9.80
N PRO A 145 9.27 -16.19 10.25
CA PRO A 145 9.82 -17.56 10.25
C PRO A 145 9.01 -18.54 11.11
N TYR A 146 8.17 -18.02 11.98
CA TYR A 146 7.34 -18.79 12.92
C TYR A 146 5.84 -18.76 12.59
N PHE A 147 5.44 -18.25 11.42
CA PHE A 147 4.02 -18.12 11.06
C PHE A 147 3.30 -19.48 11.08
N TYR A 148 3.98 -20.55 10.68
CA TYR A 148 3.45 -21.90 10.75
C TYR A 148 3.59 -22.44 12.20
N PRO A 149 2.52 -23.00 12.81
CA PRO A 149 2.50 -23.35 14.23
C PRO A 149 3.32 -24.60 14.59
N TYR A 150 3.96 -25.24 13.63
CA TYR A 150 4.84 -26.40 13.83
C TYR A 150 6.20 -26.19 13.13
N PRO A 151 7.35 -26.51 13.79
CA PRO A 151 7.53 -26.95 15.18
C PRO A 151 6.87 -26.01 16.19
N GLN A 152 6.42 -26.57 17.34
CA GLN A 152 5.64 -25.82 18.32
C GLN A 152 6.39 -24.55 18.79
N ARG A 153 5.74 -23.42 18.66
CA ARG A 153 6.26 -22.12 19.13
C ARG A 153 6.23 -22.05 20.66
N PRO A 154 7.24 -21.42 21.30
CA PRO A 154 7.12 -21.05 22.71
C PRO A 154 5.89 -20.17 22.97
N ALA A 155 5.24 -20.36 24.12
CA ALA A 155 4.16 -19.49 24.54
C ALA A 155 4.66 -18.04 24.70
N GLY A 156 3.88 -17.05 24.25
CA GLY A 156 4.24 -15.65 24.32
C GLY A 156 5.15 -15.13 23.22
N LEU A 157 5.64 -15.99 22.30
CA LEU A 157 6.58 -15.56 21.24
C LEU A 157 5.98 -14.50 20.32
N ILE A 158 4.73 -14.66 19.92
CA ILE A 158 4.07 -13.74 18.99
C ILE A 158 3.69 -12.44 19.70
N GLU A 159 3.22 -12.52 20.93
CA GLU A 159 2.93 -11.35 21.77
C GLU A 159 4.18 -10.49 22.00
N GLU A 160 5.32 -11.13 22.27
CA GLU A 160 6.60 -10.42 22.41
C GLU A 160 7.07 -9.79 21.09
N CYS A 161 6.83 -10.47 19.95
CA CYS A 161 7.09 -9.91 18.63
C CYS A 161 6.32 -8.60 18.43
N PHE A 162 5.00 -8.58 18.65
CA PHE A 162 4.20 -7.38 18.44
C PHE A 162 4.48 -6.29 19.48
N ALA A 163 4.88 -6.65 20.71
CA ALA A 163 5.39 -5.68 21.67
C ALA A 163 6.68 -5.00 21.17
N GLU A 164 7.60 -5.77 20.60
CA GLU A 164 8.84 -5.23 19.98
C GLU A 164 8.53 -4.38 18.75
N GLN A 165 7.63 -4.84 17.87
CA GLN A 165 7.16 -4.06 16.73
C GLN A 165 6.58 -2.71 17.19
N ALA A 166 5.71 -2.70 18.19
CA ALA A 166 5.16 -1.47 18.75
C ALA A 166 6.25 -0.54 19.30
N ARG A 167 7.25 -1.07 19.99
CA ARG A 167 8.37 -0.28 20.52
C ARG A 167 9.15 0.43 19.40
N ARG A 168 9.34 -0.24 18.26
CA ARG A 168 10.04 0.33 17.10
C ARG A 168 9.19 1.33 16.32
N TRP A 169 7.92 1.02 16.11
CA TRP A 169 7.04 1.80 15.24
C TRP A 169 6.33 2.96 15.92
N THR A 170 6.06 2.92 17.23
CA THR A 170 5.36 4.02 17.93
C THR A 170 6.07 5.38 17.78
N PRO A 171 7.42 5.49 17.91
CA PRO A 171 8.10 6.76 17.67
C PRO A 171 7.93 7.28 16.24
N ILE A 172 7.92 6.37 15.25
CA ILE A 172 7.70 6.70 13.83
C ILE A 172 6.26 7.17 13.63
N LEU A 173 5.28 6.44 14.14
CA LEU A 173 3.86 6.81 14.07
C LEU A 173 3.59 8.17 14.70
N ASN A 174 4.23 8.48 15.83
CA ASN A 174 4.16 9.80 16.46
C ASN A 174 4.71 10.91 15.55
N ALA A 175 5.77 10.65 14.80
CA ALA A 175 6.30 11.61 13.83
C ALA A 175 5.31 11.86 12.67
N PHE A 176 4.66 10.81 12.19
CA PHE A 176 3.60 10.92 11.20
C PHE A 176 2.38 11.68 11.73
N ASP A 177 2.02 11.49 13.00
CA ASP A 177 0.93 12.25 13.62
C ASP A 177 1.27 13.74 13.76
N ALA A 178 2.48 14.07 14.19
CA ALA A 178 2.97 15.45 14.24
C ALA A 178 3.02 16.11 12.84
N ALA A 179 3.23 15.31 11.80
CA ALA A 179 3.20 15.78 10.41
C ALA A 179 1.75 15.91 9.87
N GLY A 180 0.78 15.21 10.44
CA GLY A 180 -0.59 15.12 9.93
C GLY A 180 -0.71 14.22 8.70
N VAL A 181 0.14 13.20 8.60
CA VAL A 181 0.23 12.26 7.46
C VAL A 181 -0.13 10.86 7.96
N ASP A 182 -0.94 10.14 7.21
CA ASP A 182 -1.29 8.75 7.49
C ASP A 182 -0.16 7.82 7.02
N LEU A 183 0.29 6.90 7.88
CA LEU A 183 1.23 5.86 7.53
C LEU A 183 0.46 4.60 7.17
N CYS A 184 0.53 4.20 5.91
CA CYS A 184 -0.24 3.11 5.35
C CYS A 184 0.66 1.90 5.15
N TYR A 185 0.47 0.88 5.98
CA TYR A 185 1.19 -0.38 5.85
C TYR A 185 0.56 -1.25 4.77
N GLU A 186 1.37 -1.77 3.89
CA GLU A 186 0.92 -2.83 2.99
C GLU A 186 0.91 -4.16 3.74
N ILE A 187 -0.26 -4.80 3.77
CA ILE A 187 -0.45 -6.10 4.42
C ILE A 187 0.06 -7.17 3.46
N HIS A 188 1.23 -7.72 3.77
CA HIS A 188 2.02 -8.46 2.79
C HIS A 188 2.60 -9.76 3.37
N PRO A 189 2.50 -10.92 2.68
CA PRO A 189 3.24 -12.13 3.06
C PRO A 189 4.74 -11.84 3.16
N SER A 190 5.40 -12.36 4.16
CA SER A 190 6.78 -12.09 4.60
C SER A 190 6.95 -10.95 5.60
N GLU A 191 5.94 -10.12 5.77
CA GLU A 191 5.87 -9.12 6.83
C GLU A 191 5.21 -9.73 8.09
N ASP A 192 5.34 -9.09 9.26
CA ASP A 192 4.59 -9.53 10.45
C ASP A 192 3.10 -9.21 10.32
N MET A 193 2.75 -8.18 9.55
CA MET A 193 1.38 -7.87 9.16
C MET A 193 1.08 -8.45 7.78
N PHE A 194 0.55 -9.68 7.71
CA PHE A 194 0.26 -10.37 6.46
C PHE A 194 -1.23 -10.72 6.25
N ASP A 195 -2.05 -10.51 7.25
CA ASP A 195 -3.51 -10.71 7.23
C ASP A 195 -4.21 -9.75 8.21
N GLY A 196 -5.55 -9.86 8.32
CA GLY A 196 -6.33 -9.02 9.21
C GLY A 196 -6.00 -9.24 10.68
N ASP A 197 -5.85 -10.50 11.11
CA ASP A 197 -5.55 -10.83 12.50
C ASP A 197 -4.21 -10.23 12.95
N SER A 198 -3.18 -10.36 12.13
CA SER A 198 -1.85 -9.80 12.43
C SER A 198 -1.84 -8.27 12.41
N PHE A 199 -2.62 -7.65 11.52
CA PHE A 199 -2.84 -6.19 11.56
C PHE A 199 -3.52 -5.74 12.85
N GLU A 200 -4.56 -6.45 13.31
CA GLU A 200 -5.25 -6.15 14.57
C GLU A 200 -4.33 -6.29 15.79
N MET A 201 -3.47 -7.33 15.82
CA MET A 201 -2.47 -7.49 16.86
C MET A 201 -1.50 -6.30 16.91
N PHE A 202 -1.00 -5.87 15.77
CA PHE A 202 -0.14 -4.69 15.69
C PHE A 202 -0.87 -3.41 16.09
N LEU A 203 -2.08 -3.19 15.56
CA LEU A 203 -2.90 -2.02 15.86
C LEU A 203 -3.19 -1.90 17.37
N ALA A 204 -3.53 -3.02 18.03
CA ALA A 204 -3.71 -3.08 19.47
C ALA A 204 -2.41 -2.76 20.22
N ALA A 205 -1.27 -3.33 19.79
CA ALA A 205 0.03 -3.12 20.42
C ALA A 205 0.51 -1.66 20.34
N VAL A 206 0.18 -0.93 19.26
CA VAL A 206 0.47 0.52 19.13
C VAL A 206 -0.66 1.40 19.71
N GLY A 207 -1.58 0.84 20.51
CA GLY A 207 -2.64 1.58 21.20
C GLY A 207 -3.70 2.16 20.26
N ASN A 208 -4.04 1.48 19.18
CA ASN A 208 -4.96 1.96 18.14
C ASN A 208 -4.54 3.31 17.55
N HIS A 209 -3.23 3.49 17.33
CA HIS A 209 -2.67 4.76 16.89
C HIS A 209 -3.40 5.28 15.62
N PRO A 210 -3.83 6.57 15.57
CA PRO A 210 -4.65 7.08 14.47
C PRO A 210 -3.94 7.08 13.11
N ARG A 211 -2.60 7.10 13.09
CA ARG A 211 -1.80 7.06 11.86
C ARG A 211 -1.38 5.66 11.43
N CYS A 212 -1.80 4.62 12.15
CA CYS A 212 -1.62 3.22 11.74
C CYS A 212 -2.76 2.85 10.79
N ASN A 213 -2.50 2.93 9.49
CA ASN A 213 -3.47 2.75 8.43
C ASN A 213 -3.00 1.70 7.41
N ILE A 214 -3.80 1.40 6.42
CA ILE A 214 -3.59 0.31 5.46
C ILE A 214 -3.41 0.85 4.04
N ASN A 215 -2.39 0.36 3.35
CA ASN A 215 -2.33 0.31 1.90
C ASN A 215 -2.94 -1.02 1.46
N TYR A 216 -4.12 -0.97 0.86
CA TYR A 216 -4.86 -2.16 0.46
C TYR A 216 -4.33 -2.70 -0.87
N ASP A 217 -3.96 -3.98 -0.91
CA ASP A 217 -3.57 -4.71 -2.10
C ASP A 217 -4.22 -6.11 -2.12
N ALA A 218 -5.20 -6.28 -3.00
CA ALA A 218 -5.96 -7.52 -3.13
C ALA A 218 -5.11 -8.72 -3.59
N SER A 219 -3.99 -8.49 -4.29
CA SER A 219 -3.15 -9.55 -4.85
C SER A 219 -2.54 -10.44 -3.78
N HIS A 220 -2.20 -9.85 -2.62
CA HIS A 220 -1.62 -10.57 -1.50
C HIS A 220 -2.65 -11.47 -0.82
N TYR A 221 -3.89 -11.06 -0.78
CA TYR A 221 -4.98 -11.82 -0.15
C TYR A 221 -5.44 -12.97 -1.03
N ILE A 222 -5.57 -12.77 -2.34
CA ILE A 222 -5.97 -13.83 -3.26
C ILE A 222 -4.94 -14.96 -3.28
N LYS A 223 -3.65 -14.65 -3.23
CA LYS A 223 -2.56 -15.63 -3.14
C LYS A 223 -2.60 -16.44 -1.83
N GLN A 224 -3.21 -15.89 -0.78
CA GLN A 224 -3.43 -16.56 0.50
C GLN A 224 -4.79 -17.27 0.61
N GLY A 225 -5.67 -17.12 -0.39
CA GLY A 225 -7.03 -17.68 -0.35
C GLY A 225 -7.96 -16.93 0.61
N MET A 226 -7.69 -15.67 0.91
CA MET A 226 -8.49 -14.84 1.79
C MET A 226 -9.66 -14.17 1.05
N ASP A 227 -10.70 -13.79 1.79
CA ASP A 227 -11.78 -12.92 1.31
C ASP A 227 -11.30 -11.45 1.27
N TYR A 228 -10.68 -11.08 0.16
CA TYR A 228 -10.16 -9.73 -0.05
C TYR A 228 -11.27 -8.67 -0.20
N LEU A 229 -12.47 -9.07 -0.61
CA LEU A 229 -13.61 -8.15 -0.68
C LEU A 229 -14.16 -7.87 0.72
N GLY A 230 -14.36 -8.92 1.53
CA GLY A 230 -14.75 -8.76 2.94
C GLY A 230 -13.73 -7.99 3.76
N PHE A 231 -12.45 -8.07 3.41
CA PHE A 231 -11.40 -7.26 4.06
C PHE A 231 -11.67 -5.75 3.95
N ILE A 232 -12.17 -5.28 2.80
CA ILE A 232 -12.54 -3.87 2.64
C ILE A 232 -13.67 -3.51 3.61
N ASP A 233 -14.71 -4.35 3.70
CA ASP A 233 -15.85 -4.07 4.58
C ASP A 233 -15.46 -3.98 6.05
N VAL A 234 -14.48 -4.79 6.48
CA VAL A 234 -13.98 -4.78 7.87
C VAL A 234 -13.07 -3.60 8.17
N TYR A 235 -12.16 -3.26 7.22
CA TYR A 235 -11.07 -2.32 7.50
C TYR A 235 -11.17 -0.99 6.73
N HIS A 236 -12.31 -0.67 6.09
CA HIS A 236 -12.47 0.53 5.25
C HIS A 236 -12.06 1.84 5.96
N GLU A 237 -12.29 1.96 7.26
CA GLU A 237 -11.89 3.16 8.02
C GLU A 237 -10.37 3.33 8.10
N ARG A 238 -9.61 2.24 7.96
CA ARG A 238 -8.15 2.22 7.98
C ARG A 238 -7.53 2.18 6.59
N ILE A 239 -8.28 1.83 5.55
CA ILE A 239 -7.77 1.85 4.17
C ILE A 239 -7.67 3.29 3.69
N LYS A 240 -6.43 3.81 3.53
CA LYS A 240 -6.16 5.16 3.05
C LYS A 240 -5.46 5.17 1.70
N MET A 241 -4.77 4.08 1.34
CA MET A 241 -4.11 3.88 0.06
C MET A 241 -4.56 2.57 -0.58
N PHE A 242 -4.47 2.51 -1.91
CA PHE A 242 -4.88 1.35 -2.69
C PHE A 242 -3.90 1.08 -3.81
N HIS A 243 -3.22 -0.06 -3.74
CA HIS A 243 -2.47 -0.65 -4.84
C HIS A 243 -3.37 -1.50 -5.72
N VAL A 244 -3.48 -1.12 -6.97
CA VAL A 244 -4.18 -1.90 -8.00
C VAL A 244 -3.18 -2.89 -8.58
N LYS A 245 -3.14 -4.09 -8.01
CA LYS A 245 -2.27 -5.18 -8.41
C LYS A 245 -3.07 -6.44 -8.59
N ASP A 246 -2.86 -7.16 -9.70
CA ASP A 246 -3.58 -8.38 -10.01
C ASP A 246 -2.71 -9.61 -9.72
N ALA A 247 -3.35 -10.69 -9.37
CA ALA A 247 -2.72 -11.96 -9.12
C ALA A 247 -3.65 -13.12 -9.48
N GLU A 248 -3.09 -14.29 -9.64
CA GLU A 248 -3.84 -15.55 -9.76
C GLU A 248 -3.39 -16.55 -8.70
N PHE A 249 -4.30 -17.40 -8.27
CA PHE A 249 -4.03 -18.53 -7.39
C PHE A 249 -4.67 -19.78 -7.96
N ASN A 250 -3.84 -20.66 -8.53
CA ASN A 250 -4.25 -21.90 -9.19
C ASN A 250 -3.62 -23.09 -8.47
N PRO A 251 -4.17 -23.52 -7.31
CA PRO A 251 -3.64 -24.65 -6.56
C PRO A 251 -3.75 -25.94 -7.36
N THR A 252 -2.77 -26.83 -7.17
CA THR A 252 -2.69 -28.11 -7.85
C THR A 252 -2.47 -29.25 -6.84
N ALA A 253 -2.47 -30.51 -7.31
CA ALA A 253 -2.06 -31.63 -6.45
C ALA A 253 -0.61 -31.52 -5.93
N ARG A 254 0.21 -30.62 -6.50
CA ARG A 254 1.62 -30.44 -6.15
C ARG A 254 1.90 -29.18 -5.36
N GLN A 255 1.05 -28.17 -5.41
CA GLN A 255 1.28 -26.84 -4.83
C GLN A 255 -0.01 -26.24 -4.30
N GLY A 256 0.09 -25.60 -3.16
CA GLY A 256 -0.95 -24.78 -2.54
C GLY A 256 -0.44 -23.38 -2.19
N VAL A 257 -0.98 -22.81 -1.12
CA VAL A 257 -0.68 -21.44 -0.64
C VAL A 257 0.83 -21.20 -0.44
N TYR A 258 1.55 -22.17 0.08
CA TYR A 258 3.00 -21.99 0.34
C TYR A 258 3.85 -21.99 -0.95
N GLY A 259 3.34 -22.51 -2.06
CA GLY A 259 3.99 -22.48 -3.37
C GLY A 259 5.26 -23.31 -3.50
N GLY A 260 5.68 -24.04 -2.47
CA GLY A 260 6.96 -24.76 -2.41
C GLY A 260 8.15 -23.79 -2.55
N TYR A 261 9.29 -24.29 -3.01
CA TYR A 261 10.50 -23.50 -3.24
C TYR A 261 10.66 -23.10 -4.71
N LYS A 262 9.54 -22.87 -5.43
CA LYS A 262 9.52 -22.53 -6.85
C LYS A 262 9.64 -21.04 -7.08
N GLY A 263 10.23 -20.65 -8.23
CA GLY A 263 10.21 -19.28 -8.70
C GLY A 263 8.81 -18.84 -9.18
N TRP A 264 8.62 -17.56 -9.40
CA TRP A 264 7.32 -16.94 -9.68
C TRP A 264 6.57 -17.57 -10.87
N LEU A 265 7.27 -17.94 -11.94
CA LEU A 265 6.67 -18.59 -13.13
C LEU A 265 6.01 -19.93 -12.84
N GLU A 266 6.50 -20.65 -11.83
CA GLU A 266 6.07 -22.02 -11.53
C GLU A 266 5.17 -22.11 -10.28
N ARG A 267 4.89 -20.97 -9.59
CA ARG A 267 4.08 -20.98 -8.36
C ARG A 267 2.59 -21.06 -8.70
N ALA A 268 1.83 -21.71 -7.79
CA ALA A 268 0.37 -21.71 -7.83
C ALA A 268 -0.21 -20.29 -7.66
N GLY A 269 0.37 -19.50 -6.74
CA GLY A 269 0.06 -18.09 -6.53
C GLY A 269 1.15 -17.21 -7.12
N ARG A 270 0.78 -16.30 -8.04
CA ARG A 270 1.72 -15.38 -8.68
C ARG A 270 1.04 -14.10 -9.15
N ASP A 271 1.83 -13.05 -9.28
CA ASP A 271 1.35 -11.75 -9.72
C ASP A 271 1.15 -11.71 -11.23
N ARG A 272 0.13 -10.96 -11.66
CA ARG A 272 -0.27 -10.81 -13.05
C ARG A 272 -0.49 -9.34 -13.39
N SER A 273 -0.35 -8.99 -14.65
CA SER A 273 -0.80 -7.68 -15.14
C SER A 273 -2.32 -7.56 -15.02
N LEU A 274 -2.81 -6.34 -14.87
CA LEU A 274 -4.23 -6.06 -14.64
C LEU A 274 -5.14 -6.69 -15.69
N GLY A 275 -6.13 -7.41 -15.23
CA GLY A 275 -7.10 -8.14 -16.07
C GLY A 275 -6.64 -9.51 -16.55
N TRP A 276 -5.41 -9.93 -16.24
CA TRP A 276 -4.91 -11.27 -16.54
C TRP A 276 -4.88 -12.20 -15.32
N GLY A 277 -5.18 -11.67 -14.14
CA GLY A 277 -5.32 -12.42 -12.89
C GLY A 277 -6.76 -12.79 -12.58
N GLN A 278 -7.04 -12.91 -11.30
CA GLN A 278 -8.32 -13.38 -10.77
C GLN A 278 -8.96 -12.40 -9.78
N VAL A 279 -8.38 -11.20 -9.59
CA VAL A 279 -8.95 -10.18 -8.70
C VAL A 279 -10.23 -9.61 -9.34
N ASP A 280 -11.34 -9.65 -8.61
CA ASP A 280 -12.58 -8.98 -9.00
C ASP A 280 -12.47 -7.47 -8.76
N PHE A 281 -11.83 -6.76 -9.68
CA PHE A 281 -11.68 -5.30 -9.57
C PHE A 281 -13.01 -4.55 -9.58
N LYS A 282 -14.04 -5.06 -10.25
CA LYS A 282 -15.38 -4.44 -10.19
C LYS A 282 -15.92 -4.48 -8.76
N GLY A 283 -15.77 -5.61 -8.09
CA GLY A 283 -16.11 -5.76 -6.68
C GLY A 283 -15.27 -4.85 -5.78
N VAL A 284 -13.94 -4.81 -5.98
CA VAL A 284 -13.02 -3.97 -5.20
C VAL A 284 -13.37 -2.49 -5.33
N PHE A 285 -13.45 -1.96 -6.56
CA PHE A 285 -13.76 -0.54 -6.80
C PHE A 285 -15.15 -0.16 -6.29
N SER A 286 -16.14 -1.06 -6.43
CA SER A 286 -17.50 -0.84 -5.93
C SER A 286 -17.54 -0.72 -4.40
N ARG A 287 -16.83 -1.61 -3.67
CA ARG A 287 -16.77 -1.56 -2.20
C ARG A 287 -16.02 -0.34 -1.69
N LEU A 288 -14.87 -0.03 -2.28
CA LEU A 288 -14.12 1.17 -1.93
C LEU A 288 -14.96 2.45 -2.16
N ALA A 289 -15.70 2.53 -3.28
CA ALA A 289 -16.60 3.64 -3.56
C ALA A 289 -17.77 3.70 -2.55
N ALA A 290 -18.36 2.55 -2.19
CA ALA A 290 -19.44 2.47 -1.19
C ALA A 290 -18.99 2.93 0.21
N HIS A 291 -17.72 2.75 0.54
CA HIS A 291 -17.11 3.22 1.78
C HIS A 291 -16.41 4.59 1.67
N ASP A 292 -16.76 5.39 0.67
CA ASP A 292 -16.26 6.76 0.47
C ASP A 292 -14.72 6.87 0.33
N PHE A 293 -14.03 5.84 -0.15
CA PHE A 293 -12.60 5.92 -0.39
C PHE A 293 -12.31 6.95 -1.48
N ALA A 294 -11.58 8.01 -1.11
CA ALA A 294 -11.25 9.14 -1.98
C ALA A 294 -9.74 9.25 -2.29
N GLY A 295 -8.97 8.22 -1.91
CA GLY A 295 -7.53 8.13 -2.16
C GLY A 295 -7.20 7.85 -3.62
N TRP A 296 -5.93 7.50 -3.88
CA TRP A 296 -5.46 7.16 -5.20
C TRP A 296 -5.59 5.66 -5.48
N ALA A 297 -5.97 5.30 -6.70
CA ALA A 297 -5.81 3.97 -7.28
C ALA A 297 -4.46 3.91 -8.00
N VAL A 298 -3.47 3.27 -7.41
CA VAL A 298 -2.09 3.25 -7.87
C VAL A 298 -1.75 1.88 -8.44
N TYR A 299 -1.37 1.82 -9.72
CA TYR A 299 -0.90 0.59 -10.33
C TYR A 299 0.45 0.19 -9.75
N GLU A 300 0.50 -0.99 -9.16
CA GLU A 300 1.74 -1.70 -8.84
C GLU A 300 1.88 -2.91 -9.75
N TRP A 301 2.96 -2.94 -10.54
CA TRP A 301 3.17 -4.01 -11.51
C TRP A 301 4.28 -4.96 -11.07
N GLU A 302 3.95 -6.25 -10.97
CA GLU A 302 4.92 -7.31 -10.62
C GLU A 302 4.70 -8.58 -11.47
N CYS A 303 4.12 -8.45 -12.64
CA CYS A 303 3.83 -9.59 -13.50
C CYS A 303 5.11 -10.28 -13.99
N CYS A 304 5.17 -11.60 -13.83
CA CYS A 304 6.30 -12.41 -14.28
C CYS A 304 6.22 -12.83 -15.77
N LEU A 305 5.17 -12.41 -16.50
CA LEU A 305 4.91 -12.86 -17.88
C LEU A 305 4.86 -11.75 -18.89
N GLU A 306 4.21 -10.62 -18.59
CA GLU A 306 3.99 -9.55 -19.55
C GLU A 306 5.14 -8.55 -19.56
N HIS A 307 5.43 -7.97 -20.72
CA HIS A 307 6.43 -6.90 -20.84
C HIS A 307 5.98 -5.63 -20.11
N PRO A 308 6.83 -4.96 -19.32
CA PRO A 308 6.46 -3.81 -18.49
C PRO A 308 5.84 -2.65 -19.27
N GLU A 309 6.32 -2.35 -20.46
CA GLU A 309 5.78 -1.29 -21.33
C GLU A 309 4.33 -1.55 -21.76
N VAL A 310 4.01 -2.81 -22.04
CA VAL A 310 2.63 -3.22 -22.42
C VAL A 310 1.74 -3.11 -21.21
N ALA A 311 2.20 -3.62 -20.07
CA ALA A 311 1.49 -3.58 -18.80
C ALA A 311 1.20 -2.14 -18.34
N ALA A 312 2.21 -1.25 -18.41
CA ALA A 312 2.04 0.16 -18.02
C ALA A 312 1.01 0.87 -18.92
N ARG A 313 1.09 0.67 -20.24
CA ARG A 313 0.14 1.26 -21.19
C ARG A 313 -1.30 0.82 -20.94
N ASN A 314 -1.51 -0.48 -20.71
CA ASN A 314 -2.82 -1.05 -20.50
C ASN A 314 -3.36 -0.72 -19.11
N GLY A 315 -2.49 -0.63 -18.10
CA GLY A 315 -2.85 -0.40 -16.69
C GLY A 315 -3.54 0.94 -16.46
N ALA A 316 -3.08 2.01 -17.10
CA ALA A 316 -3.71 3.33 -16.97
C ALA A 316 -5.18 3.31 -17.41
N LYS A 317 -5.43 2.74 -18.59
CA LYS A 317 -6.80 2.60 -19.10
C LYS A 317 -7.64 1.68 -18.24
N PHE A 318 -7.09 0.55 -17.82
CA PHE A 318 -7.78 -0.40 -16.96
C PHE A 318 -8.30 0.27 -15.68
N ILE A 319 -7.45 1.00 -14.98
CA ILE A 319 -7.84 1.70 -13.76
C ILE A 319 -8.89 2.77 -14.05
N ALA A 320 -8.69 3.58 -15.10
CA ALA A 320 -9.64 4.63 -15.46
C ALA A 320 -11.04 4.08 -15.77
N ASP A 321 -11.11 2.92 -16.42
CA ASP A 321 -12.39 2.26 -16.76
C ASP A 321 -13.09 1.64 -15.51
N HIS A 322 -12.36 1.43 -14.39
CA HIS A 322 -12.91 0.87 -13.14
C HIS A 322 -13.30 1.94 -12.12
N ILE A 323 -12.75 3.16 -12.23
CA ILE A 323 -13.10 4.24 -11.31
C ILE A 323 -14.57 4.60 -11.47
N ILE A 324 -15.32 4.51 -10.39
CA ILE A 324 -16.73 4.88 -10.35
C ILE A 324 -16.82 6.38 -10.05
N GLU A 325 -17.39 7.14 -10.96
CA GLU A 325 -17.80 8.52 -10.69
C GLU A 325 -19.03 8.50 -9.78
N VAL A 326 -18.81 8.79 -8.51
CA VAL A 326 -19.88 8.75 -7.51
C VAL A 326 -20.84 9.92 -7.68
N THR A 327 -22.09 9.71 -7.28
CA THR A 327 -23.17 10.70 -7.36
C THR A 327 -23.79 10.92 -6.00
N ASP A 328 -24.24 12.14 -5.74
CA ASP A 328 -25.07 12.47 -4.58
C ASP A 328 -26.56 12.22 -4.85
N ARG A 329 -26.90 11.87 -6.10
CA ARG A 329 -28.27 11.62 -6.54
C ARG A 329 -28.57 10.13 -6.49
N VAL A 330 -29.61 9.75 -5.73
CA VAL A 330 -30.10 8.37 -5.68
C VAL A 330 -31.23 8.13 -6.66
N PHE A 331 -31.43 6.90 -7.10
CA PHE A 331 -32.46 6.52 -8.06
C PHE A 331 -33.87 6.86 -7.57
N ASP A 332 -34.13 6.76 -6.27
CA ASP A 332 -35.42 6.98 -5.64
C ASP A 332 -35.71 8.43 -5.24
N ASP A 333 -34.94 9.41 -5.69
CA ASP A 333 -35.15 10.82 -5.32
C ASP A 333 -36.57 11.32 -5.66
N PHE A 334 -37.20 10.75 -6.67
CA PHE A 334 -38.60 11.07 -7.02
C PHE A 334 -39.61 10.44 -6.03
N ALA A 335 -39.22 9.42 -5.29
CA ALA A 335 -40.04 8.78 -4.26
C ALA A 335 -39.70 9.32 -2.83
N ALA A 336 -38.69 10.20 -2.73
CA ALA A 336 -38.27 10.74 -1.44
C ALA A 336 -39.42 11.60 -0.84
N THR A 337 -39.94 11.15 0.27
CA THR A 337 -40.91 11.91 1.09
C THR A 337 -40.21 12.48 2.31
N LYS A 338 -40.66 13.66 2.77
CA LYS A 338 -40.18 14.20 4.04
C LYS A 338 -40.58 13.26 5.17
N ALA A 339 -39.66 13.08 6.12
CA ALA A 339 -39.95 12.29 7.33
C ALA A 339 -41.17 12.91 8.04
N ASP A 340 -42.21 12.11 8.19
CA ASP A 340 -43.43 12.44 8.93
C ASP A 340 -43.74 11.29 9.90
N ALA A 341 -43.41 11.50 11.18
CA ALA A 341 -43.58 10.47 12.18
C ALA A 341 -45.06 10.07 12.37
N ALA A 342 -45.99 10.99 12.24
CA ALA A 342 -47.42 10.70 12.36
C ALA A 342 -47.92 9.86 11.21
N ALA A 343 -47.55 10.26 9.96
CA ALA A 343 -47.90 9.49 8.77
C ALA A 343 -47.26 8.07 8.82
N ASN A 344 -46.00 7.97 9.26
CA ASN A 344 -45.33 6.69 9.39
C ASN A 344 -46.02 5.77 10.42
N ARG A 345 -46.49 6.30 11.56
CA ARG A 345 -47.28 5.54 12.54
C ARG A 345 -48.57 5.00 11.94
N VAL A 346 -49.29 5.86 11.16
CA VAL A 346 -50.50 5.44 10.47
C VAL A 346 -50.24 4.32 9.48
N MET A 347 -49.18 4.47 8.65
CA MET A 347 -48.76 3.44 7.69
C MET A 347 -48.40 2.10 8.34
N LEU A 348 -47.78 2.15 9.54
CA LEU A 348 -47.38 0.98 10.31
C LEU A 348 -48.55 0.40 11.13
N GLY A 349 -49.78 1.02 11.11
CA GLY A 349 -50.90 0.59 11.90
C GLY A 349 -50.73 0.79 13.41
N ILE A 350 -49.82 1.65 13.84
CA ILE A 350 -49.55 1.96 15.24
C ILE A 350 -50.60 2.96 15.72
N LYS A 351 -51.44 2.53 16.66
CA LYS A 351 -52.41 3.41 17.32
C LYS A 351 -51.75 4.13 18.50
N ASP A 352 -52.16 5.37 18.74
CA ASP A 352 -51.70 6.13 19.91
C ASP A 352 -52.30 5.56 21.18
#